data_66f411687b771cd5b550f9fe37361c23
#
_entry.id   66f411687b771cd5b550f9fe37361c23
#
_cell.length_a   1.000
_cell.length_b   1.000
_cell.length_c   1.000
_cell.angle_alpha   90.00
_cell.angle_beta   90.00
_cell.angle_gamma   90.00
#
_symmetry.space_group_name_H-M   'P 1'
#
loop_
_entity.id
_entity.type
_entity.pdbx_description
1 polymer ?
#
loop_
_entity_poly.entity_id
_entity_poly.type
_entity_poly.pdbx_seq_one_letter_code
_entity_poly.pdbx_strand_id
1 'polypeptide(L)' 'ITFKGTPSSIASNAFLSCNKITTINVPWAEGAVANAPWGATNATINYNYTE' A
#
# COMPACT_ATOMS: atom_id res chain seq x y z
N ILE A 1 3.58 -5.72 -5.43
CA ILE A 1 2.26 -5.17 -5.76
C ILE A 1 2.40 -3.70 -6.13
N THR A 2 1.79 -3.29 -7.20
CA THR A 2 1.88 -1.93 -7.71
C THR A 2 0.47 -1.39 -7.96
N PHE A 3 0.17 -0.25 -7.36
CA PHE A 3 -1.10 0.43 -7.58
C PHE A 3 -0.97 1.36 -8.78
N LYS A 4 -2.02 1.44 -9.59
CA LYS A 4 -2.05 2.30 -10.78
C LYS A 4 -2.96 3.51 -10.64
N GLY A 5 -3.51 3.74 -9.48
CA GLY A 5 -4.37 4.88 -9.22
C GLY A 5 -4.49 5.09 -7.73
N THR A 6 -5.09 6.19 -7.33
CA THR A 6 -5.27 6.51 -5.93
C THR A 6 -6.70 6.19 -5.50
N PRO A 7 -6.91 5.12 -4.70
CA PRO A 7 -8.26 4.84 -4.19
C PRO A 7 -8.66 5.87 -3.13
N SER A 8 -9.95 5.99 -2.88
CA SER A 8 -10.43 6.87 -1.82
C SER A 8 -10.09 6.34 -0.44
N SER A 9 -10.02 5.02 -0.28
CA SER A 9 -9.60 4.39 0.97
C SER A 9 -9.26 2.93 0.74
N ILE A 10 -8.46 2.37 1.66
CA ILE A 10 -8.13 0.95 1.68
C ILE A 10 -8.37 0.48 3.11
N ALA A 11 -9.04 -0.64 3.26
CA ALA A 11 -9.34 -1.19 4.58
C ALA A 11 -8.04 -1.53 5.32
N SER A 12 -8.04 -1.35 6.64
CA SER A 12 -6.84 -1.58 7.47
C SER A 12 -6.38 -3.03 7.47
N ASN A 13 -7.21 -3.96 7.02
CA ASN A 13 -6.88 -5.38 6.95
C ASN A 13 -6.92 -5.92 5.52
N ALA A 14 -6.84 -5.04 4.52
CA ALA A 14 -6.95 -5.45 3.12
C ALA A 14 -5.91 -6.49 2.74
N PHE A 15 -4.71 -6.39 3.30
CA PHE A 15 -3.61 -7.32 3.04
C PHE A 15 -3.25 -8.15 4.26
N LEU A 16 -4.17 -8.29 5.19
CA LEU A 16 -3.94 -9.11 6.38
C LEU A 16 -3.64 -10.55 5.95
N SER A 17 -2.64 -11.16 6.56
CA SER A 17 -2.17 -12.51 6.25
C SER A 17 -1.52 -12.65 4.87
N CYS A 18 -1.26 -11.57 4.18
CA CYS A 18 -0.53 -11.61 2.90
C CYS A 18 0.97 -11.58 3.17
N ASN A 19 1.50 -12.65 3.75
CA ASN A 19 2.88 -12.72 4.21
C ASN A 19 3.91 -12.66 3.09
N LYS A 20 3.47 -12.85 1.86
CA LYS A 20 4.35 -12.84 0.69
C LYS A 20 4.51 -11.46 0.08
N ILE A 21 3.72 -10.48 0.52
CA ILE A 21 3.86 -9.11 0.04
C ILE A 21 5.01 -8.47 0.79
N THR A 22 6.08 -8.14 0.09
CA THR A 22 7.25 -7.49 0.65
C THR A 22 7.43 -6.07 0.14
N THR A 23 6.78 -5.71 -0.95
CA THR A 23 6.89 -4.39 -1.56
C THR A 23 5.52 -3.94 -2.06
N ILE A 24 5.15 -2.71 -1.74
CA ILE A 24 3.94 -2.06 -2.24
C ILE A 24 4.35 -0.75 -2.88
N ASN A 25 4.09 -0.60 -4.18
CA ASN A 25 4.40 0.64 -4.90
C ASN A 25 3.10 1.42 -5.09
N VAL A 26 3.08 2.65 -4.64
CA VAL A 26 1.88 3.49 -4.70
C VAL A 26 2.20 4.82 -5.37
N PRO A 27 1.31 5.33 -6.24
CA PRO A 27 1.55 6.58 -6.95
C PRO A 27 1.23 7.84 -6.15
N TRP A 28 0.89 7.70 -4.87
CA TRP A 28 0.53 8.82 -4.03
C TRP A 28 1.59 9.08 -2.94
N ALA A 29 1.49 10.24 -2.31
CA ALA A 29 2.39 10.61 -1.22
C ALA A 29 2.00 9.93 0.08
N GLU A 30 2.95 9.78 0.98
CA GLU A 30 2.70 9.23 2.31
C GLU A 30 1.61 10.03 3.02
N GLY A 31 0.63 9.31 3.55
CA GLY A 31 -0.48 9.91 4.27
C GLY A 31 -1.68 10.24 3.41
N ALA A 32 -1.57 10.13 2.07
CA ALA A 32 -2.69 10.42 1.18
C ALA A 32 -3.82 9.39 1.30
N VAL A 33 -3.46 8.13 1.58
CA VAL A 33 -4.44 7.07 1.81
C VAL A 33 -4.21 6.53 3.22
N ALA A 34 -5.26 6.48 4.03
CA ALA A 34 -5.17 6.07 5.42
C ALA A 34 -4.98 4.56 5.57
N ASN A 35 -4.59 4.15 6.79
CA ASN A 35 -4.51 2.75 7.22
C ASN A 35 -3.33 1.96 6.64
N ALA A 36 -2.34 2.64 6.02
CA ALA A 36 -1.15 1.95 5.55
C ALA A 36 -0.42 1.28 6.71
N PRO A 37 0.16 0.11 6.52
CA PRO A 37 0.28 -0.70 5.29
C PRO A 37 -0.86 -1.69 5.05
N TRP A 38 -2.05 -1.39 5.53
CA TRP A 38 -3.27 -2.14 5.26
C TRP A 38 -3.16 -3.63 5.63
N GLY A 39 -2.46 -3.93 6.71
CA GLY A 39 -2.27 -5.29 7.20
C GLY A 39 -1.01 -5.97 6.68
N ALA A 40 -0.32 -5.40 5.70
CA ALA A 40 0.91 -5.97 5.15
C ALA A 40 2.12 -5.54 5.98
N THR A 41 2.23 -6.05 7.20
CA THR A 41 3.17 -5.56 8.21
C THR A 41 4.64 -5.72 7.84
N ASN A 42 4.95 -6.64 6.92
CA ASN A 42 6.33 -6.88 6.49
C ASN A 42 6.67 -6.18 5.18
N ALA A 43 5.76 -5.37 4.65
CA ALA A 43 5.95 -4.74 3.36
C ALA A 43 6.63 -3.37 3.49
N THR A 44 7.44 -3.04 2.48
CA THR A 44 7.98 -1.70 2.30
C THR A 44 7.11 -0.97 1.30
N ILE A 45 6.68 0.24 1.64
CA ILE A 45 5.85 1.04 0.75
C ILE A 45 6.72 2.09 0.06
N ASN A 46 6.68 2.10 -1.26
CA ASN A 46 7.35 3.10 -2.08
C ASN A 46 6.32 4.14 -2.53
N TYR A 47 6.36 5.32 -1.92
CA TYR A 47 5.44 6.41 -2.22
C TYR A 47 5.89 7.17 -3.46
N ASN A 48 4.94 7.83 -4.12
CA ASN A 48 5.18 8.61 -5.34
C ASN A 48 5.82 7.77 -6.45
N TYR A 49 5.45 6.50 -6.48
CA TYR A 49 6.01 5.56 -7.45
C TYR A 49 5.54 5.89 -8.87
N THR A 50 6.45 5.92 -9.81
CA THR A 50 6.13 6.11 -11.22
C THR A 50 6.60 4.90 -12.01
N GLU A 51 5.75 4.41 -12.91
CA GLU A 51 6.12 3.29 -13.78
C GLU A 51 6.96 3.75 -14.96
#